data_9fe59ef93b615da9e673d120ce3c5837
#
_entry.id   9fe59ef93b615da9e673d120ce3c5837
#
_cell.length_a   1.000
_cell.length_b   1.000
_cell.length_c   1.000
_cell.angle_alpha   90.00
_cell.angle_beta   90.00
_cell.angle_gamma   90.00
#
_symmetry.space_group_name_H-M   'P 1'
#
loop_
_entity.id
_entity.type
_entity.pdbx_description
1 polymer ?
#
loop_
_entity_poly.entity_id
_entity_poly.type
_entity_poly.pdbx_seq_one_letter_code
_entity_poly.pdbx_strand_id
1 'polypeptide(L)'
;RLRRRRGVRQTVRQALGILAAEGLTERVRGSGTYIKRTQVQRVWLHNVAVVSTYISEYILPSLLAGIQQELSANGYTAMLFATNNRVDNERRILQELLQKPIDGLLIEGTKSALPNPNLDLYRTFKQHGIPVLFLNGYYQDLEDIPYVVTDDRQGGYDATDYLIRKGIQLIRMLFEK
;
A
#
# COMPACT_ATOMS: atom_id res chain seq x y z
N ARG A 1 36.37 41.63 9.17
CA ARG A 1 35.47 40.64 8.48
C ARG A 1 35.73 39.16 8.85
N LEU A 2 36.76 38.82 9.61
CA LEU A 2 37.12 37.42 9.96
C LEU A 2 36.50 36.91 11.28
N ARG A 3 36.02 37.76 12.18
CA ARG A 3 35.42 37.36 13.47
C ARG A 3 34.05 36.66 13.38
N ARG A 4 33.23 36.96 12.40
CA ARG A 4 31.89 36.37 12.24
C ARG A 4 31.88 34.86 11.84
N ARG A 5 32.94 34.39 11.15
CA ARG A 5 33.01 32.99 10.68
C ARG A 5 33.39 31.97 11.78
N ARG A 6 34.06 32.40 12.88
CA ARG A 6 34.43 31.49 13.97
C ARG A 6 33.24 31.08 14.83
N GLY A 7 32.34 32.01 15.16
CA GLY A 7 31.15 31.74 15.95
C GLY A 7 30.19 30.72 15.24
N VAL A 8 29.94 30.92 13.95
CA VAL A 8 29.08 30.04 13.18
C VAL A 8 29.59 28.60 13.12
N ARG A 9 30.92 28.42 12.94
CA ARG A 9 31.51 27.07 12.91
C ARG A 9 31.41 26.36 14.26
N GLN A 10 31.49 27.07 15.34
CA GLN A 10 31.39 26.51 16.70
C GLN A 10 29.93 26.10 17.00
N THR A 11 28.97 26.95 16.63
CA THR A 11 27.52 26.61 16.75
C THR A 11 27.12 25.39 15.94
N VAL A 12 27.58 25.30 14.69
CA VAL A 12 27.32 24.11 13.84
C VAL A 12 27.99 22.85 14.43
N ARG A 13 29.22 22.92 14.94
CA ARG A 13 29.87 21.79 15.60
C ARG A 13 29.14 21.34 16.85
N GLN A 14 28.63 22.27 17.64
CA GLN A 14 27.84 21.98 18.84
C GLN A 14 26.50 21.33 18.49
N ALA A 15 25.78 21.85 17.50
CA ALA A 15 24.55 21.26 17.01
C ALA A 15 24.77 19.83 16.48
N LEU A 16 25.81 19.61 15.65
CA LEU A 16 26.17 18.26 15.18
C LEU A 16 26.59 17.33 16.31
N GLY A 17 27.19 17.86 17.36
CA GLY A 17 27.54 17.09 18.56
C GLY A 17 26.32 16.63 19.32
N ILE A 18 25.28 17.47 19.47
CA ILE A 18 24.01 17.13 20.09
C ILE A 18 23.31 16.04 19.26
N LEU A 19 23.20 16.25 17.96
CA LEU A 19 22.57 15.27 17.05
C LEU A 19 23.32 13.92 17.05
N ALA A 20 24.64 13.92 17.22
CA ALA A 20 25.42 12.69 17.35
C ALA A 20 25.19 12.00 18.70
N ALA A 21 25.05 12.75 19.78
CA ALA A 21 24.71 12.22 21.10
C ALA A 21 23.30 11.62 21.15
N GLU A 22 22.37 12.19 20.39
CA GLU A 22 21.02 11.67 20.17
C GLU A 22 20.97 10.49 19.18
N GLY A 23 22.13 10.09 18.62
CA GLY A 23 22.21 8.98 17.68
C GLY A 23 21.67 9.26 16.27
N LEU A 24 21.34 10.51 15.96
CA LEU A 24 20.76 10.95 14.68
C LEU A 24 21.81 11.15 13.58
N THR A 25 23.08 11.35 13.95
CA THR A 25 24.18 11.48 13.00
C THR A 25 25.38 10.63 13.39
N GLU A 26 26.18 10.26 12.40
CA GLU A 26 27.47 9.61 12.61
C GLU A 26 28.59 10.39 11.93
N ARG A 27 29.76 10.39 12.54
CA ARG A 27 30.94 11.08 12.02
C ARG A 27 31.93 10.09 11.45
N VAL A 28 32.15 10.18 10.14
CA VAL A 28 33.16 9.38 9.45
C VAL A 28 34.42 10.19 9.30
N ARG A 29 35.52 9.68 9.87
CA ARG A 29 36.83 10.37 9.85
C ARG A 29 37.33 10.55 8.42
N GLY A 30 37.61 11.77 8.03
CA GLY A 30 38.09 12.12 6.69
C GLY A 30 36.98 12.29 5.63
N SER A 31 35.73 11.95 5.93
CA SER A 31 34.61 12.02 4.96
C SER A 31 33.52 13.04 5.33
N GLY A 32 33.12 13.12 6.62
CA GLY A 32 32.11 14.09 7.04
C GLY A 32 31.19 13.58 8.15
N THR A 33 30.10 14.30 8.36
CA THR A 33 29.00 13.90 9.26
C THR A 33 27.79 13.55 8.42
N TYR A 34 27.28 12.35 8.60
CA TYR A 34 26.15 11.79 7.86
C TYR A 34 24.95 11.64 8.78
N ILE A 35 23.76 11.82 8.24
CA ILE A 35 22.53 11.48 8.95
C ILE A 35 22.52 9.95 9.09
N LYS A 36 22.51 9.47 10.33
CA LYS A 36 22.22 8.06 10.58
C LYS A 36 20.79 7.84 10.13
N ARG A 37 20.60 7.06 9.07
CA ARG A 37 19.26 6.48 8.85
C ARG A 37 19.00 5.61 10.06
N THR A 38 18.28 6.15 11.02
CA THR A 38 17.65 5.33 12.05
C THR A 38 16.73 4.41 11.24
N GLN A 39 17.16 3.17 11.01
CA GLN A 39 16.18 2.13 10.77
C GLN A 39 15.35 2.18 12.05
N VAL A 40 14.22 2.86 12.00
CA VAL A 40 13.18 2.67 12.98
C VAL A 40 12.98 1.16 12.91
N GLN A 41 13.47 0.43 13.93
CA GLN A 41 13.15 -0.99 14.05
C GLN A 41 11.63 -1.01 14.11
N ARG A 42 11.02 -1.30 12.96
CA ARG A 42 9.58 -1.41 12.86
C ARG A 42 9.21 -2.59 13.75
N VAL A 43 8.61 -2.28 14.89
CA VAL A 43 8.02 -3.32 15.73
C VAL A 43 6.88 -3.91 14.91
N TRP A 44 7.06 -5.11 14.42
CA TRP A 44 6.01 -5.84 13.72
C TRP A 44 4.92 -6.21 14.72
N LEU A 45 3.72 -5.74 14.46
CA LEU A 45 2.56 -5.96 15.34
C LEU A 45 1.77 -7.19 14.92
N HIS A 46 2.17 -7.81 13.80
CA HIS A 46 1.58 -8.99 13.20
C HIS A 46 0.10 -8.81 12.82
N ASN A 47 -0.28 -7.58 12.43
CA ASN A 47 -1.61 -7.25 11.98
C ASN A 47 -1.59 -6.78 10.52
N VAL A 48 -2.36 -7.42 9.66
CA VAL A 48 -2.56 -7.02 8.26
C VAL A 48 -4.03 -6.69 8.05
N ALA A 49 -4.31 -5.48 7.57
CA ALA A 49 -5.66 -5.11 7.17
C ALA A 49 -5.98 -5.68 5.78
N VAL A 50 -7.15 -6.28 5.65
CA VAL A 50 -7.69 -6.78 4.38
C VAL A 50 -9.01 -6.06 4.13
N VAL A 51 -9.04 -5.23 3.11
CA VAL A 51 -10.21 -4.41 2.75
C VAL A 51 -10.73 -4.91 1.41
N SER A 52 -11.99 -5.31 1.37
CA SER A 52 -12.64 -5.81 0.17
C SER A 52 -13.90 -5.00 -0.14
N THR A 53 -14.38 -5.08 -1.38
CA THR A 53 -15.66 -4.48 -1.75
C THR A 53 -16.82 -5.19 -1.05
N TYR A 54 -16.81 -6.52 -1.04
CA TYR A 54 -17.78 -7.37 -0.32
C TYR A 54 -17.04 -8.53 0.33
N ILE A 55 -17.55 -9.11 1.42
CA ILE A 55 -16.88 -10.23 2.11
C ILE A 55 -17.48 -11.58 1.68
N SER A 56 -18.74 -11.62 1.36
CA SER A 56 -19.50 -12.87 1.17
C SER A 56 -19.83 -13.20 -0.28
N GLU A 57 -19.34 -12.41 -1.24
CA GLU A 57 -19.76 -12.53 -2.63
C GLU A 57 -18.66 -13.14 -3.51
N TYR A 58 -19.09 -13.96 -4.47
CA TYR A 58 -18.35 -14.51 -5.60
C TYR A 58 -16.99 -15.14 -5.24
N ILE A 59 -15.89 -14.60 -5.72
CA ILE A 59 -14.53 -15.15 -5.52
C ILE A 59 -13.92 -14.78 -4.16
N LEU A 60 -14.47 -13.81 -3.47
CA LEU A 60 -13.86 -13.24 -2.26
C LEU A 60 -13.72 -14.23 -1.11
N PRO A 61 -14.66 -15.14 -0.83
CA PRO A 61 -14.47 -16.13 0.23
C PRO A 61 -13.23 -16.99 0.02
N SER A 62 -12.96 -17.44 -1.22
CA SER A 62 -11.78 -18.25 -1.54
C SER A 62 -10.49 -17.45 -1.45
N LEU A 63 -10.50 -16.19 -1.93
CA LEU A 63 -9.38 -15.28 -1.83
C LEU A 63 -9.04 -14.99 -0.36
N LEU A 64 -10.04 -14.65 0.45
CA LEU A 64 -9.87 -14.38 1.87
C LEU A 64 -9.37 -15.61 2.64
N ALA A 65 -9.86 -16.82 2.29
CA ALA A 65 -9.37 -18.05 2.89
C ALA A 65 -7.87 -18.25 2.61
N GLY A 66 -7.42 -18.03 1.38
CA GLY A 66 -6.00 -18.12 1.01
C GLY A 66 -5.14 -17.08 1.75
N ILE A 67 -5.60 -15.83 1.81
CA ILE A 67 -4.93 -14.75 2.56
C ILE A 67 -4.82 -15.13 4.04
N GLN A 68 -5.92 -15.56 4.65
CA GLN A 68 -5.94 -15.92 6.07
C GLN A 68 -5.03 -17.11 6.37
N GLN A 69 -5.02 -18.12 5.51
CA GLN A 69 -4.14 -19.29 5.65
C GLN A 69 -2.67 -18.86 5.68
N GLU A 70 -2.25 -18.04 4.71
CA GLU A 70 -0.85 -17.60 4.61
C GLU A 70 -0.46 -16.67 5.76
N LEU A 71 -1.31 -15.71 6.11
CA LEU A 71 -1.06 -14.81 7.24
C LEU A 71 -0.93 -15.59 8.55
N SER A 72 -1.84 -16.53 8.81
CA SER A 72 -1.83 -17.36 10.03
C SER A 72 -0.60 -18.26 10.10
N ALA A 73 -0.18 -18.85 8.99
CA ALA A 73 1.03 -19.69 8.91
C ALA A 73 2.31 -18.91 9.27
N ASN A 74 2.30 -17.58 9.05
CA ASN A 74 3.42 -16.68 9.35
C ASN A 74 3.21 -15.88 10.64
N GLY A 75 2.22 -16.21 11.47
CA GLY A 75 1.98 -15.56 12.75
C GLY A 75 1.30 -14.18 12.65
N TYR A 76 0.67 -13.86 11.52
CA TYR A 76 -0.07 -12.62 11.33
C TYR A 76 -1.58 -12.81 11.55
N THR A 77 -2.23 -11.75 12.01
CA THR A 77 -3.69 -11.66 12.14
C THR A 77 -4.28 -10.83 11.00
N ALA A 78 -5.31 -11.36 10.33
CA ALA A 78 -6.07 -10.62 9.33
C ALA A 78 -7.17 -9.78 10.00
N MET A 79 -7.22 -8.48 9.70
CA MET A 79 -8.30 -7.58 10.10
C MET A 79 -9.16 -7.29 8.86
N LEU A 80 -10.39 -7.82 8.83
CA LEU A 80 -11.26 -7.75 7.65
C LEU A 80 -12.19 -6.52 7.70
N PHE A 81 -12.31 -5.83 6.56
CA PHE A 81 -13.18 -4.68 6.35
C PHE A 81 -13.90 -4.80 5.01
N ALA A 82 -15.13 -4.28 4.94
CA ALA A 82 -15.90 -4.20 3.69
C ALA A 82 -16.27 -2.75 3.35
N THR A 83 -16.00 -2.33 2.12
CA THR A 83 -16.38 -1.01 1.63
C THR A 83 -17.83 -0.98 1.13
N ASN A 84 -18.42 -2.14 0.87
CA ASN A 84 -19.70 -2.29 0.18
C ASN A 84 -19.71 -1.52 -1.16
N ASN A 85 -18.57 -1.53 -1.85
CA ASN A 85 -18.31 -0.83 -3.11
C ASN A 85 -18.67 0.68 -3.06
N ARG A 86 -18.47 1.33 -1.89
CA ARG A 86 -18.74 2.75 -1.67
C ARG A 86 -17.46 3.49 -1.33
N VAL A 87 -17.16 4.53 -2.09
CA VAL A 87 -15.94 5.34 -1.98
C VAL A 87 -15.85 6.09 -0.64
N ASP A 88 -17.00 6.50 -0.08
CA ASP A 88 -17.09 7.12 1.24
C ASP A 88 -16.76 6.12 2.37
N ASN A 89 -17.21 4.88 2.25
CA ASN A 89 -16.84 3.82 3.20
C ASN A 89 -15.34 3.49 3.11
N GLU A 90 -14.79 3.41 1.90
CA GLU A 90 -13.35 3.22 1.71
C GLU A 90 -12.59 4.32 2.44
N ARG A 91 -12.95 5.60 2.23
CA ARG A 91 -12.30 6.72 2.91
C ARG A 91 -12.32 6.58 4.43
N ARG A 92 -13.48 6.27 4.99
CA ARG A 92 -13.66 6.08 6.44
C ARG A 92 -12.77 4.95 6.97
N ILE A 93 -12.76 3.81 6.27
CA ILE A 93 -11.93 2.65 6.64
C ILE A 93 -10.44 2.99 6.57
N LEU A 94 -9.98 3.64 5.50
CA LEU A 94 -8.58 4.03 5.35
C LEU A 94 -8.16 5.02 6.45
N GLN A 95 -8.99 6.01 6.79
CA GLN A 95 -8.74 6.93 7.89
C GLN A 95 -8.65 6.22 9.24
N GLU A 96 -9.53 5.25 9.50
CA GLU A 96 -9.49 4.42 10.69
C GLU A 96 -8.22 3.58 10.78
N LEU A 97 -7.81 2.96 9.67
CA LEU A 97 -6.62 2.13 9.59
C LEU A 97 -5.32 2.91 9.78
N LEU A 98 -5.26 4.18 9.40
CA LEU A 98 -4.12 5.06 9.67
C LEU A 98 -3.91 5.33 11.17
N GLN A 99 -4.93 5.10 12.00
CA GLN A 99 -4.87 5.24 13.46
C GLN A 99 -4.66 3.89 14.16
N LYS A 100 -4.68 2.79 13.42
CA LYS A 100 -4.51 1.44 13.98
C LYS A 100 -3.09 0.93 13.78
N PRO A 101 -2.63 0.07 14.70
CA PRO A 101 -1.34 -0.58 14.56
C PRO A 101 -1.43 -1.72 13.53
N ILE A 102 -1.16 -1.44 12.25
CA ILE A 102 -1.11 -2.42 11.17
C ILE A 102 0.25 -2.44 10.49
N ASP A 103 0.66 -3.61 10.02
CA ASP A 103 1.94 -3.82 9.33
C ASP A 103 1.81 -3.80 7.81
N GLY A 104 0.60 -3.95 7.29
CA GLY A 104 0.34 -3.93 5.87
C GLY A 104 -1.14 -3.79 5.55
N LEU A 105 -1.43 -3.42 4.31
CA LEU A 105 -2.78 -3.25 3.78
C LEU A 105 -2.91 -4.03 2.48
N LEU A 106 -3.81 -5.01 2.46
CA LEU A 106 -4.31 -5.65 1.25
C LEU A 106 -5.67 -5.03 0.94
N ILE A 107 -5.88 -4.51 -0.25
CA ILE A 107 -7.12 -3.79 -0.57
C ILE A 107 -7.60 -4.02 -2.00
N GLU A 108 -8.88 -4.30 -2.13
CA GLU A 108 -9.57 -4.25 -3.40
C GLU A 108 -10.07 -2.82 -3.66
N GLY A 109 -9.64 -2.23 -4.77
CA GLY A 109 -9.98 -0.85 -5.11
C GLY A 109 -11.49 -0.68 -5.35
N THR A 110 -12.12 0.17 -4.55
CA THR A 110 -13.57 0.50 -4.68
C THR A 110 -13.82 1.26 -5.98
N LYS A 111 -14.69 0.72 -6.86
CA LYS A 111 -14.97 1.32 -8.18
C LYS A 111 -13.69 1.69 -8.93
N SER A 112 -12.73 0.76 -8.98
CA SER A 112 -11.36 1.01 -9.47
C SER A 112 -11.27 1.51 -10.92
N ALA A 113 -12.31 1.33 -11.72
CA ALA A 113 -12.42 1.88 -13.08
C ALA A 113 -12.76 3.38 -13.12
N LEU A 114 -13.05 4.01 -11.99
CA LEU A 114 -13.41 5.42 -11.89
C LEU A 114 -12.34 6.20 -11.12
N PRO A 115 -12.20 7.53 -11.34
CA PRO A 115 -11.32 8.36 -10.54
C PRO A 115 -11.68 8.26 -9.05
N ASN A 116 -10.68 8.02 -8.20
CA ASN A 116 -10.88 7.86 -6.77
C ASN A 116 -10.42 9.11 -6.00
N PRO A 117 -11.29 9.74 -5.19
CA PRO A 117 -10.92 10.91 -4.37
C PRO A 117 -10.05 10.57 -3.16
N ASN A 118 -9.78 9.30 -2.88
CA ASN A 118 -9.05 8.83 -1.69
C ASN A 118 -7.54 8.61 -1.94
N LEU A 119 -7.00 9.03 -3.08
CA LEU A 119 -5.58 8.82 -3.44
C LEU A 119 -4.61 9.44 -2.41
N ASP A 120 -5.04 10.50 -1.72
CA ASP A 120 -4.31 11.15 -0.65
C ASP A 120 -4.00 10.19 0.52
N LEU A 121 -4.97 9.34 0.88
CA LEU A 121 -4.82 8.39 1.98
C LEU A 121 -3.84 7.26 1.64
N TYR A 122 -3.84 6.75 0.41
CA TYR A 122 -2.87 5.74 -0.04
C TYR A 122 -1.43 6.27 0.00
N ARG A 123 -1.24 7.53 -0.41
CA ARG A 123 0.06 8.19 -0.30
C ARG A 123 0.50 8.37 1.16
N THR A 124 -0.46 8.61 2.06
CA THR A 124 -0.20 8.70 3.51
C THR A 124 0.26 7.36 4.08
N PHE A 125 -0.35 6.22 3.71
CA PHE A 125 0.14 4.88 4.10
C PHE A 125 1.60 4.69 3.68
N LYS A 126 1.94 5.05 2.45
CA LYS A 126 3.30 4.97 1.95
C LYS A 126 4.28 5.85 2.74
N GLN A 127 3.88 7.09 3.07
CA GLN A 127 4.69 8.00 3.90
C GLN A 127 4.93 7.44 5.31
N HIS A 128 3.96 6.74 5.88
CA HIS A 128 4.09 6.04 7.17
C HIS A 128 4.85 4.71 7.05
N GLY A 129 5.32 4.35 5.86
CA GLY A 129 6.04 3.09 5.61
C GLY A 129 5.15 1.86 5.71
N ILE A 130 3.82 1.99 5.64
CA ILE A 130 2.88 0.88 5.63
C ILE A 130 2.76 0.38 4.19
N PRO A 131 3.20 -0.84 3.86
CA PRO A 131 3.05 -1.40 2.52
C PRO A 131 1.57 -1.61 2.17
N VAL A 132 1.23 -1.24 0.94
CA VAL A 132 -0.10 -1.44 0.36
C VAL A 132 0.04 -2.35 -0.85
N LEU A 133 -0.86 -3.30 -1.01
CA LEU A 133 -0.99 -4.15 -2.18
C LEU A 133 -2.45 -4.17 -2.63
N PHE A 134 -2.70 -3.86 -3.90
CA PHE A 134 -4.02 -3.99 -4.48
C PHE A 134 -4.35 -5.42 -4.89
N LEU A 135 -5.60 -5.81 -4.73
CA LEU A 135 -6.17 -7.10 -5.12
C LEU A 135 -7.34 -6.87 -6.08
N ASN A 136 -7.50 -7.71 -7.09
CA ASN A 136 -8.57 -7.71 -8.09
C ASN A 136 -8.73 -6.41 -8.91
N GLY A 137 -8.61 -5.26 -8.28
CA GLY A 137 -8.71 -3.95 -8.91
C GLY A 137 -7.75 -2.94 -8.27
N TYR A 138 -7.19 -2.05 -9.07
CA TYR A 138 -6.24 -1.03 -8.65
C TYR A 138 -6.55 0.31 -9.32
N TYR A 139 -5.98 1.41 -8.79
CA TYR A 139 -6.13 2.75 -9.35
C TYR A 139 -4.92 3.09 -10.21
N GLN A 140 -5.16 3.47 -11.48
CA GLN A 140 -4.09 3.84 -12.41
C GLN A 140 -3.25 5.02 -11.92
N ASP A 141 -3.83 5.95 -11.14
CA ASP A 141 -3.11 7.09 -10.55
C ASP A 141 -2.14 6.70 -9.42
N LEU A 142 -2.04 5.41 -9.08
CA LEU A 142 -1.18 4.85 -8.03
C LEU A 142 -0.28 3.73 -8.59
N GLU A 143 0.35 3.96 -9.76
CA GLU A 143 1.19 2.98 -10.47
C GLU A 143 2.37 2.45 -9.64
N ASP A 144 2.78 3.18 -8.62
CA ASP A 144 3.87 2.82 -7.72
C ASP A 144 3.44 1.87 -6.57
N ILE A 145 2.16 1.54 -6.47
CA ILE A 145 1.62 0.54 -5.55
C ILE A 145 1.47 -0.79 -6.28
N PRO A 146 2.08 -1.89 -5.79
CA PRO A 146 1.95 -3.19 -6.42
C PRO A 146 0.51 -3.72 -6.38
N TYR A 147 0.18 -4.58 -7.35
CA TYR A 147 -1.14 -5.18 -7.44
C TYR A 147 -1.07 -6.64 -7.91
N VAL A 148 -2.10 -7.40 -7.54
CA VAL A 148 -2.38 -8.76 -8.03
C VAL A 148 -3.77 -8.78 -8.61
N VAL A 149 -3.85 -9.02 -9.93
CA VAL A 149 -5.12 -9.06 -10.68
C VAL A 149 -5.13 -10.25 -11.63
N THR A 150 -6.31 -10.63 -12.08
CA THR A 150 -6.47 -11.61 -13.16
C THR A 150 -6.12 -10.98 -14.50
N ASP A 151 -5.64 -11.78 -15.46
CA ASP A 151 -5.47 -11.33 -16.85
C ASP A 151 -6.81 -11.40 -17.59
N ASP A 152 -7.68 -10.44 -17.30
CA ASP A 152 -9.02 -10.36 -17.88
C ASP A 152 -8.99 -10.18 -19.39
N ARG A 153 -7.94 -9.54 -19.91
CA ARG A 153 -7.74 -9.38 -21.37
C ARG A 153 -7.50 -10.72 -22.03
N GLN A 154 -6.59 -11.53 -21.47
CA GLN A 154 -6.30 -12.86 -22.03
C GLN A 154 -7.50 -13.77 -21.85
N GLY A 155 -8.16 -13.74 -20.68
CA GLY A 155 -9.39 -14.51 -20.43
C GLY A 155 -10.50 -14.17 -21.44
N GLY A 156 -10.73 -12.89 -21.71
CA GLY A 156 -11.70 -12.43 -22.70
C GLY A 156 -11.34 -12.88 -24.12
N TYR A 157 -10.06 -12.82 -24.48
CA TYR A 157 -9.56 -13.31 -25.75
C TYR A 157 -9.83 -14.83 -25.91
N ASP A 158 -9.41 -15.63 -24.94
CA ASP A 158 -9.52 -17.09 -24.99
C ASP A 158 -10.96 -17.55 -25.08
N ALA A 159 -11.87 -16.92 -24.29
CA ALA A 159 -13.28 -17.21 -24.34
C ALA A 159 -13.90 -16.90 -25.72
N THR A 160 -13.53 -15.77 -26.31
CA THR A 160 -14.01 -15.35 -27.63
C THR A 160 -13.47 -16.24 -28.73
N ASP A 161 -12.17 -16.56 -28.73
CA ASP A 161 -11.53 -17.46 -29.69
C ASP A 161 -12.16 -18.85 -29.66
N TYR A 162 -12.43 -19.38 -28.44
CA TYR A 162 -13.14 -20.66 -28.30
C TYR A 162 -14.50 -20.64 -29.01
N LEU A 163 -15.29 -19.60 -28.84
CA LEU A 163 -16.62 -19.49 -29.47
C LEU A 163 -16.51 -19.39 -31.01
N ILE A 164 -15.56 -18.59 -31.50
CA ILE A 164 -15.33 -18.43 -32.96
C ILE A 164 -14.95 -19.79 -33.58
N ARG A 165 -14.04 -20.55 -32.97
CA ARG A 165 -13.64 -21.89 -33.43
C ARG A 165 -14.81 -22.90 -33.40
N LYS A 166 -15.83 -22.68 -32.57
CA LYS A 166 -17.07 -23.46 -32.57
C LYS A 166 -18.09 -23.04 -33.61
N GLY A 167 -17.77 -22.08 -34.48
CA GLY A 167 -18.63 -21.62 -35.57
C GLY A 167 -19.73 -20.65 -35.14
N ILE A 168 -19.58 -19.97 -33.99
CA ILE A 168 -20.52 -18.96 -33.52
C ILE A 168 -20.40 -17.72 -34.39
N GLN A 169 -21.52 -17.25 -34.98
CA GLN A 169 -21.55 -16.08 -35.87
C GLN A 169 -21.92 -14.78 -35.17
N LEU A 170 -22.50 -14.84 -33.96
CA LEU A 170 -22.93 -13.67 -33.20
C LEU A 170 -22.54 -13.79 -31.74
N ILE A 171 -21.73 -12.83 -31.25
CA ILE A 171 -21.36 -12.69 -29.85
C ILE A 171 -21.99 -11.41 -29.31
N ARG A 172 -22.74 -11.50 -28.21
CA ARG A 172 -23.25 -10.34 -27.48
C ARG A 172 -22.45 -10.16 -26.18
N MET A 173 -21.99 -8.96 -25.96
CA MET A 173 -21.39 -8.57 -24.69
C MET A 173 -22.45 -7.88 -23.83
N LEU A 174 -22.61 -8.36 -22.59
CA LEU A 174 -23.45 -7.72 -21.59
C LEU A 174 -22.53 -6.99 -20.62
N PHE A 175 -22.78 -5.69 -20.43
CA PHE A 175 -22.08 -4.90 -19.43
C PHE A 175 -23.09 -4.60 -18.31
N GLU A 176 -22.73 -4.94 -17.09
CA GLU A 176 -23.43 -4.43 -15.91
C GLU A 176 -23.04 -2.97 -15.68
N LYS A 177 -24.03 -2.13 -15.38
CA LYS A 177 -23.85 -0.71 -15.11
C LYS A 177 -23.55 -0.46 -13.65
#